data_e907a9226784a5d59ec021e8c10d63a6
#
_entry.id   e907a9226784a5d59ec021e8c10d63a6
#
_cell.length_a   1.000
_cell.length_b   1.000
_cell.length_c   1.000
_cell.angle_alpha   90.00
_cell.angle_beta   90.00
_cell.angle_gamma   90.00
#
_symmetry.space_group_name_H-M   'P 1'
#
loop_
_entity.id
_entity.type
_entity.pdbx_description
1 polymer ?
#
loop_
_entity_poly.entity_id
_entity_poly.type
_entity_poly.pdbx_seq_one_letter_code
_entity_poly.pdbx_strand_id
1 'polypeptide(L)'
;VAVARLPVGLQEALLLFVPLPAAQGDGIRFGVLAFDDDPARFPPGQLGVINVAGRAYAAQVGRKVLAAPPGRGENLAVAGPVDFRLACHEQGRWVAAGHHAFTVGPNSRVCVVLFPATSATGVAPVIRTLVDTPPERAPPGSADGLYTPDK
;
A
#
# COMPACT_ATOMS: atom_id res chain seq x y z
N VAL A 1 -18.80 -2.20 -14.89
CA VAL A 1 -18.33 -0.90 -14.38
C VAL A 1 -18.15 -1.03 -12.89
N ALA A 2 -16.96 -0.69 -12.37
CA ALA A 2 -16.69 -0.63 -10.93
C ALA A 2 -16.90 0.82 -10.45
N VAL A 3 -17.54 0.98 -9.29
CA VAL A 3 -17.73 2.29 -8.67
C VAL A 3 -16.96 2.30 -7.36
N ALA A 4 -16.01 3.23 -7.23
CA ALA A 4 -15.32 3.49 -5.98
C ALA A 4 -16.00 4.66 -5.25
N ARG A 5 -16.28 4.48 -3.95
CA ARG A 5 -16.67 5.60 -3.08
C ARG A 5 -15.42 6.13 -2.42
N LEU A 6 -15.07 7.37 -2.70
CA LEU A 6 -13.95 8.04 -2.03
C LEU A 6 -14.43 8.63 -0.70
N PRO A 7 -13.66 8.46 0.39
CA PRO A 7 -13.93 9.16 1.64
C PRO A 7 -13.92 10.68 1.44
N VAL A 8 -14.78 11.37 2.19
CA VAL A 8 -14.83 12.83 2.17
C VAL A 8 -13.51 13.41 2.70
N GLY A 9 -12.96 14.40 1.99
CA GLY A 9 -11.71 15.06 2.38
C GLY A 9 -10.44 14.36 1.87
N LEU A 10 -10.55 13.31 1.08
CA LEU A 10 -9.40 12.68 0.43
C LEU A 10 -8.91 13.57 -0.72
N GLN A 11 -7.67 14.05 -0.63
CA GLN A 11 -7.07 14.89 -1.68
C GLN A 11 -6.33 14.04 -2.73
N GLU A 12 -5.64 13.01 -2.27
CA GLU A 12 -4.92 12.07 -3.11
C GLU A 12 -5.30 10.64 -2.69
N ALA A 13 -5.51 9.75 -3.66
CA ALA A 13 -5.93 8.38 -3.41
C ALA A 13 -5.16 7.37 -4.25
N LEU A 14 -4.66 6.34 -3.60
CA LEU A 14 -4.24 5.11 -4.24
C LEU A 14 -5.47 4.22 -4.46
N LEU A 15 -5.77 3.90 -5.73
CA LEU A 15 -6.86 2.99 -6.08
C LEU A 15 -6.29 1.60 -6.38
N LEU A 16 -6.72 0.61 -5.62
CA LEU A 16 -6.41 -0.79 -5.88
C LEU A 16 -7.60 -1.51 -6.50
N PHE A 17 -7.38 -2.07 -7.69
CA PHE A 17 -8.35 -2.92 -8.38
C PHE A 17 -8.07 -4.37 -8.01
N VAL A 18 -8.95 -4.96 -7.20
CA VAL A 18 -8.82 -6.34 -6.73
C VAL A 18 -9.80 -7.21 -7.51
N PRO A 19 -9.34 -8.26 -8.22
CA PRO A 19 -10.24 -9.18 -8.89
C PRO A 19 -11.20 -9.82 -7.88
N LEU A 20 -12.49 -9.79 -8.18
CA LEU A 20 -13.49 -10.51 -7.41
C LEU A 20 -13.67 -11.90 -7.99
N PRO A 21 -14.02 -12.92 -7.16
CA PRO A 21 -14.37 -14.22 -7.66
C PRO A 21 -15.46 -14.09 -8.72
N ALA A 22 -15.25 -14.69 -9.89
CA ALA A 22 -16.24 -14.69 -10.96
C ALA A 22 -17.52 -15.37 -10.47
N ALA A 23 -18.62 -14.62 -10.41
CA ALA A 23 -19.93 -15.22 -10.41
C ALA A 23 -20.10 -15.92 -11.77
N GLN A 24 -20.55 -17.16 -11.80
CA GLN A 24 -20.73 -17.92 -13.05
C GLN A 24 -21.49 -17.07 -14.08
N GLY A 25 -20.85 -16.79 -15.21
CA GLY A 25 -21.47 -16.19 -16.39
C GLY A 25 -21.11 -14.76 -16.75
N ASP A 26 -20.59 -13.96 -15.83
CA ASP A 26 -20.23 -12.55 -16.10
C ASP A 26 -18.72 -12.37 -16.01
N GLY A 27 -18.14 -11.69 -17.00
CA GLY A 27 -16.69 -11.43 -17.11
C GLY A 27 -16.00 -10.93 -15.82
N ILE A 28 -14.70 -10.68 -15.89
CA ILE A 28 -13.87 -10.28 -14.76
C ILE A 28 -14.47 -9.03 -14.08
N ARG A 29 -14.79 -9.17 -12.80
CA ARG A 29 -15.24 -8.07 -11.96
C ARG A 29 -14.11 -7.66 -11.03
N PHE A 30 -14.00 -6.37 -10.79
CA PHE A 30 -13.04 -5.82 -9.84
C PHE A 30 -13.76 -5.11 -8.71
N GLY A 31 -13.33 -5.37 -7.48
CA GLY A 31 -13.54 -4.45 -6.36
C GLY A 31 -12.52 -3.32 -6.45
N VAL A 32 -12.94 -2.11 -6.13
CA VAL A 32 -12.02 -0.96 -6.06
C VAL A 32 -11.93 -0.52 -4.60
N LEU A 33 -10.70 -0.51 -4.09
CA LEU A 33 -10.40 -0.03 -2.76
C LEU A 33 -9.62 1.29 -2.91
N ALA A 34 -10.04 2.31 -2.17
CA ALA A 34 -9.39 3.61 -2.15
C ALA A 34 -8.66 3.79 -0.81
N PHE A 35 -7.40 4.16 -0.87
CA PHE A 35 -6.57 4.46 0.30
C PHE A 35 -6.05 5.89 0.21
N ASP A 36 -5.98 6.54 1.35
CA ASP A 36 -5.38 7.87 1.46
C ASP A 36 -3.90 7.80 1.06
N ASP A 37 -3.52 8.60 0.06
CA ASP A 37 -2.16 8.64 -0.47
C ASP A 37 -1.52 10.03 -0.34
N ASP A 38 -2.11 10.89 0.47
CA ASP A 38 -1.59 12.24 0.74
C ASP A 38 -0.14 12.17 1.25
N PRO A 39 0.83 12.82 0.56
CA PRO A 39 2.22 12.89 1.00
C PRO A 39 2.43 13.50 2.38
N ALA A 40 1.48 14.30 2.88
CA ALA A 40 1.54 14.81 4.24
C ALA A 40 1.30 13.72 5.29
N ARG A 41 0.56 12.68 4.95
CA ARG A 41 0.25 11.54 5.82
C ARG A 41 1.14 10.33 5.57
N PHE A 42 1.65 10.21 4.37
CA PHE A 42 2.57 9.16 3.95
C PHE A 42 3.77 9.79 3.22
N PRO A 43 4.65 10.49 3.96
CA PRO A 43 5.80 11.18 3.38
C PRO A 43 6.88 10.22 2.87
N PRO A 44 7.84 10.74 2.06
CA PRO A 44 9.05 10.01 1.70
C PRO A 44 9.79 9.45 2.91
N GLY A 45 10.53 8.37 2.73
CA GLY A 45 11.23 7.67 3.80
C GLY A 45 10.31 6.80 4.66
N GLN A 46 9.11 6.47 4.19
CA GLN A 46 8.18 5.61 4.90
C GLN A 46 7.82 4.34 4.13
N LEU A 47 7.53 3.31 4.91
CA LEU A 47 6.91 2.06 4.51
C LEU A 47 5.48 2.03 5.03
N GLY A 48 4.51 1.80 4.17
CA GLY A 48 3.13 1.49 4.53
C GLY A 48 2.78 0.05 4.15
N VAL A 49 1.82 -0.54 4.85
CA VAL A 49 1.28 -1.86 4.50
C VAL A 49 -0.21 -1.74 4.21
N ILE A 50 -0.63 -2.23 3.06
CA ILE A 50 -2.03 -2.37 2.67
C ILE A 50 -2.34 -3.86 2.56
N ASN A 51 -3.26 -4.33 3.37
CA ASN A 51 -3.62 -5.72 3.42
C ASN A 51 -5.02 -5.94 2.83
N VAL A 52 -5.08 -6.49 1.64
CA VAL A 52 -6.32 -6.89 0.95
C VAL A 52 -6.50 -8.42 0.92
N ALA A 53 -5.67 -9.16 1.66
CA ALA A 53 -5.71 -10.62 1.72
C ALA A 53 -6.85 -11.17 2.59
N GLY A 54 -7.59 -10.31 3.30
CA GLY A 54 -8.76 -10.70 4.10
C GLY A 54 -8.46 -11.31 5.47
N ARG A 55 -7.17 -11.54 5.82
CA ARG A 55 -6.75 -12.04 7.14
C ARG A 55 -5.67 -11.14 7.74
N ALA A 56 -5.55 -11.12 9.06
CA ALA A 56 -4.53 -10.34 9.74
C ALA A 56 -3.15 -11.02 9.66
N TYR A 57 -2.11 -10.20 9.51
CA TYR A 57 -0.70 -10.58 9.59
C TYR A 57 0.05 -9.73 10.61
N ALA A 58 1.19 -10.21 11.03
CA ALA A 58 2.23 -9.43 11.67
C ALA A 58 3.39 -9.26 10.66
N ALA A 59 3.82 -8.02 10.46
CA ALA A 59 4.94 -7.70 9.59
C ALA A 59 6.16 -7.32 10.44
N GLN A 60 7.29 -7.97 10.22
CA GLN A 60 8.55 -7.62 10.87
C GLN A 60 9.44 -6.86 9.88
N VAL A 61 9.96 -5.72 10.33
CA VAL A 61 10.92 -4.87 9.60
C VAL A 61 12.08 -4.57 10.54
N GLY A 62 13.21 -5.21 10.31
CA GLY A 62 14.33 -5.16 11.25
C GLY A 62 13.91 -5.68 12.63
N ARG A 63 13.95 -4.80 13.66
CA ARG A 63 13.53 -5.14 15.03
C ARG A 63 12.08 -4.77 15.35
N LYS A 64 11.40 -4.06 14.46
CA LYS A 64 10.03 -3.62 14.68
C LYS A 64 9.04 -4.64 14.14
N VAL A 65 7.96 -4.82 14.88
CA VAL A 65 6.82 -5.64 14.45
C VAL A 65 5.61 -4.72 14.33
N LEU A 66 4.98 -4.76 13.18
CA LEU A 66 3.77 -4.00 12.84
C LEU A 66 2.60 -4.96 12.73
N ALA A 67 1.45 -4.55 13.22
CA ALA A 67 0.20 -5.20 12.88
C ALA A 67 -0.18 -4.84 11.44
N ALA A 68 -0.56 -5.84 10.66
CA ALA A 68 -1.10 -5.68 9.31
C ALA A 68 -2.53 -6.27 9.26
N PRO A 69 -3.52 -5.59 9.89
CA PRO A 69 -4.92 -5.98 9.80
C PRO A 69 -5.42 -5.80 8.37
N PRO A 70 -6.58 -6.38 7.99
CA PRO A 70 -7.23 -6.03 6.74
C PRO A 70 -7.42 -4.51 6.61
N GLY A 71 -7.08 -3.96 5.45
CA GLY A 71 -7.08 -2.53 5.19
C GLY A 71 -5.67 -1.92 5.25
N ARG A 72 -5.55 -0.64 5.62
CA ARG A 72 -4.28 0.06 5.78
C ARG A 72 -3.77 -0.08 7.22
N GLY A 73 -2.53 -0.54 7.34
CA GLY A 73 -1.80 -0.56 8.61
C GLY A 73 -1.11 0.77 8.92
N GLU A 74 -0.35 0.78 10.00
CA GLU A 74 0.49 1.92 10.39
C GLU A 74 1.67 2.09 9.42
N ASN A 75 2.11 3.34 9.26
CA ASN A 75 3.33 3.64 8.51
C ASN A 75 4.55 3.53 9.43
N LEU A 76 5.67 3.11 8.85
CA LEU A 76 6.95 2.98 9.53
C LEU A 76 8.01 3.80 8.82
N ALA A 77 8.70 4.68 9.53
CA ALA A 77 9.89 5.35 9.00
C ALA A 77 11.01 4.33 8.79
N VAL A 78 11.50 4.24 7.56
CA VAL A 78 12.55 3.33 7.12
C VAL A 78 13.44 3.99 6.08
N ALA A 79 14.69 3.56 5.98
CA ALA A 79 15.61 4.01 4.94
C ALA A 79 16.57 2.87 4.59
N GLY A 80 16.97 2.82 3.32
CA GLY A 80 17.89 1.80 2.83
C GLY A 80 17.26 0.41 2.67
N PRO A 81 18.07 -0.65 2.79
CA PRO A 81 17.61 -2.02 2.60
C PRO A 81 16.61 -2.44 3.68
N VAL A 82 15.54 -3.08 3.27
CA VAL A 82 14.46 -3.59 4.13
C VAL A 82 14.33 -5.09 3.94
N ASP A 83 14.44 -5.83 5.04
CA ASP A 83 14.06 -7.24 5.14
C ASP A 83 12.66 -7.29 5.78
N PHE A 84 11.66 -7.57 4.95
CA PHE A 84 10.25 -7.59 5.32
C PHE A 84 9.79 -9.03 5.47
N ARG A 85 9.39 -9.41 6.67
CA ARG A 85 8.91 -10.76 6.99
C ARG A 85 7.48 -10.72 7.47
N LEU A 86 6.69 -11.69 7.04
CA LEU A 86 5.30 -11.83 7.45
C LEU A 86 5.09 -13.11 8.25
N ALA A 87 4.26 -13.02 9.25
CA ALA A 87 3.71 -14.14 9.98
C ALA A 87 2.20 -13.97 10.13
N CYS A 88 1.47 -15.07 10.22
CA CYS A 88 0.07 -15.10 10.57
C CYS A 88 -0.17 -16.05 11.74
N HIS A 89 -1.29 -15.85 12.43
CA HIS A 89 -1.68 -16.72 13.53
C HIS A 89 -2.56 -17.86 13.01
N GLU A 90 -2.12 -19.08 13.21
CA GLU A 90 -2.86 -20.29 12.83
C GLU A 90 -2.84 -21.32 13.94
N GLN A 91 -3.99 -21.86 14.26
CA GLN A 91 -4.15 -22.94 15.26
C GLN A 91 -3.39 -22.64 16.56
N GLY A 92 -3.48 -21.40 17.08
CA GLY A 92 -2.86 -20.99 18.33
C GLY A 92 -1.35 -20.66 18.26
N ARG A 93 -0.73 -20.65 17.08
CA ARG A 93 0.70 -20.38 16.92
C ARG A 93 0.97 -19.41 15.77
N TRP A 94 2.11 -18.72 15.83
CA TRP A 94 2.61 -17.90 14.74
C TRP A 94 3.29 -18.77 13.69
N VAL A 95 2.91 -18.59 12.44
CA VAL A 95 3.47 -19.32 11.28
C VAL A 95 4.02 -18.29 10.29
N ALA A 96 5.21 -18.55 9.76
CA ALA A 96 5.78 -17.73 8.71
C ALA A 96 4.86 -17.73 7.47
N ALA A 97 4.55 -16.54 6.97
CA ALA A 97 3.61 -16.35 5.87
C ALA A 97 4.23 -15.70 4.64
N GLY A 98 5.46 -15.18 4.73
CA GLY A 98 6.14 -14.58 3.59
C GLY A 98 7.42 -13.83 3.97
N HIS A 99 8.21 -13.56 2.94
CA HIS A 99 9.43 -12.78 3.04
C HIS A 99 9.62 -11.98 1.75
N HIS A 100 10.03 -10.74 1.87
CA HIS A 100 10.32 -9.88 0.73
C HIS A 100 11.42 -8.87 1.09
N ALA A 101 12.40 -8.69 0.20
CA ALA A 101 13.47 -7.73 0.37
C ALA A 101 13.36 -6.62 -0.67
N PHE A 102 13.54 -5.37 -0.25
CA PHE A 102 13.51 -4.20 -1.12
C PHE A 102 14.32 -3.05 -0.50
N THR A 103 14.43 -1.95 -1.22
CA THR A 103 15.13 -0.75 -0.73
C THR A 103 14.19 0.44 -0.75
N VAL A 104 14.20 1.23 0.34
CA VAL A 104 13.51 2.51 0.43
C VAL A 104 14.53 3.63 0.22
N GLY A 105 14.38 4.37 -0.87
CA GLY A 105 15.21 5.53 -1.15
C GLY A 105 14.85 6.73 -0.27
N PRO A 106 15.74 7.74 -0.17
CA PRO A 106 15.54 8.90 0.70
C PRO A 106 14.32 9.75 0.29
N ASN A 107 14.01 9.80 -1.01
CA ASN A 107 12.91 10.59 -1.56
C ASN A 107 11.73 9.71 -2.02
N SER A 108 11.76 8.43 -1.71
CA SER A 108 10.69 7.50 -2.06
C SER A 108 9.93 7.02 -0.84
N ARG A 109 8.69 6.66 -1.05
CA ARG A 109 7.85 5.93 -0.11
C ARG A 109 7.51 4.57 -0.71
N VAL A 110 7.36 3.58 0.12
CA VAL A 110 7.09 2.21 -0.31
C VAL A 110 5.81 1.71 0.34
N CYS A 111 4.88 1.26 -0.49
CA CYS A 111 3.69 0.59 -0.04
C CYS A 111 3.79 -0.91 -0.35
N VAL A 112 3.75 -1.75 0.68
CA VAL A 112 3.66 -3.20 0.53
C VAL A 112 2.19 -3.59 0.53
N VAL A 113 1.74 -4.21 -0.57
CA VAL A 113 0.36 -4.66 -0.73
C VAL A 113 0.32 -6.18 -0.60
N LEU A 114 -0.52 -6.66 0.31
CA LEU A 114 -0.75 -8.08 0.56
C LEU A 114 -2.06 -8.50 -0.11
N PHE A 115 -1.98 -9.28 -1.17
CA PHE A 115 -3.13 -9.83 -1.87
C PHE A 115 -3.47 -11.23 -1.35
N PRO A 116 -4.71 -11.71 -1.58
CA PRO A 116 -5.09 -13.07 -1.23
C PRO A 116 -4.10 -14.10 -1.79
N ALA A 117 -3.90 -15.19 -1.04
CA ALA A 117 -3.13 -16.33 -1.51
C ALA A 117 -3.71 -16.86 -2.82
N THR A 118 -2.87 -17.36 -3.71
CA THR A 118 -3.29 -17.98 -4.97
C THR A 118 -3.90 -19.37 -4.78
N SER A 119 -3.65 -20.01 -3.63
CA SER A 119 -4.26 -21.28 -3.28
C SER A 119 -5.27 -21.13 -2.14
N ALA A 120 -6.37 -21.85 -2.20
CA ALA A 120 -7.45 -21.79 -1.20
C ALA A 120 -6.99 -22.20 0.22
N THR A 121 -5.93 -23.00 0.32
CA THR A 121 -5.36 -23.47 1.60
C THR A 121 -4.10 -22.69 2.01
N GLY A 122 -3.63 -21.77 1.18
CA GLY A 122 -2.40 -21.04 1.41
C GLY A 122 -2.55 -19.96 2.47
N VAL A 123 -1.60 -19.88 3.39
CA VAL A 123 -1.48 -18.80 4.37
C VAL A 123 -0.64 -17.64 3.87
N ALA A 124 0.21 -17.90 2.87
CA ALA A 124 1.13 -16.91 2.31
C ALA A 124 0.39 -15.99 1.34
N PRO A 125 0.32 -14.67 1.61
CA PRO A 125 -0.25 -13.72 0.67
C PRO A 125 0.68 -13.51 -0.52
N VAL A 126 0.13 -13.04 -1.63
CA VAL A 126 0.95 -12.50 -2.71
C VAL A 126 1.41 -11.10 -2.30
N ILE A 127 2.72 -10.91 -2.16
CA ILE A 127 3.31 -9.63 -1.78
C ILE A 127 3.64 -8.83 -3.04
N ARG A 128 3.22 -7.58 -3.09
CA ARG A 128 3.61 -6.61 -4.13
C ARG A 128 4.13 -5.35 -3.47
N THR A 129 5.14 -4.75 -4.07
CA THR A 129 5.75 -3.52 -3.60
C THR A 129 5.48 -2.42 -4.62
N LEU A 130 4.89 -1.33 -4.17
CA LEU A 130 4.73 -0.11 -4.94
C LEU A 130 5.74 0.90 -4.41
N VAL A 131 6.61 1.36 -5.28
CA VAL A 131 7.59 2.42 -4.96
C VAL A 131 7.10 3.69 -5.63
N ASP A 132 6.92 4.72 -4.83
CA ASP A 132 6.52 6.04 -5.30
C ASP A 132 7.55 7.07 -4.87
N THR A 133 7.83 8.01 -5.76
CA THR A 133 8.68 9.17 -5.51
C THR A 133 7.83 10.40 -5.77
N PRO A 134 7.14 10.90 -4.73
CA PRO A 134 6.29 12.07 -4.87
C PRO A 134 7.09 13.24 -5.47
N PRO A 135 6.49 14.03 -6.36
CA PRO A 135 7.15 15.23 -6.87
C PRO A 135 7.48 16.15 -5.69
N GLU A 136 8.66 16.77 -5.76
CA GLU A 136 9.03 17.79 -4.78
C GLU A 136 7.98 18.90 -4.82
N ARG A 137 7.30 19.10 -3.71
CA ARG A 137 6.26 20.13 -3.62
C ARG A 137 6.96 21.49 -3.74
N ALA A 138 6.65 22.22 -4.80
CA ALA A 138 7.14 23.59 -4.94
C ALA A 138 6.84 24.37 -3.66
N PRO A 139 7.80 25.12 -3.13
CA PRO A 139 7.57 25.90 -1.92
C PRO A 139 6.36 26.81 -2.11
N PRO A 140 5.49 26.97 -1.10
CA PRO A 140 4.34 27.86 -1.19
C PRO A 140 4.83 29.28 -1.49
N GLY A 141 4.51 29.79 -2.69
CA GLY A 141 4.95 31.10 -3.17
C GLY A 141 5.69 31.10 -4.51
N SER A 142 6.03 29.96 -5.09
CA SER A 142 6.66 29.89 -6.43
C SER A 142 5.66 29.91 -7.60
N ALA A 143 4.41 30.25 -7.37
CA ALA A 143 3.38 30.42 -8.41
C ALA A 143 3.44 31.83 -9.04
N ASP A 144 4.63 32.34 -9.39
CA ASP A 144 4.78 33.57 -10.16
C ASP A 144 5.57 33.32 -11.45
N GLY A 145 4.97 32.51 -12.31
CA GLY A 145 5.21 32.62 -13.76
C GLY A 145 4.07 33.41 -14.37
N LEU A 146 4.04 34.69 -14.15
CA LEU A 146 3.22 35.63 -14.88
C LEU A 146 3.42 35.43 -16.39
N TYR A 147 2.47 34.73 -17.02
CA TYR A 147 2.28 34.83 -18.46
C TYR A 147 1.82 36.26 -18.75
N THR A 148 2.73 37.13 -19.17
CA THR A 148 2.43 38.40 -19.83
C THR A 148 2.21 38.09 -21.32
N PRO A 149 0.98 38.24 -21.85
CA PRO A 149 0.80 38.17 -23.31
C PRO A 149 1.42 39.43 -23.91
N ASP A 150 2.41 39.23 -24.78
CA ASP A 150 2.91 40.29 -25.66
C ASP A 150 1.78 40.84 -26.52
N LYS A 151 1.74 42.15 -26.59
CA LYS A 151 0.82 42.94 -27.46
C LYS A 151 1.28 42.94 -28.91
#